data_18b871ef03970af37846983a7386ff49
#
_entry.id   18b871ef03970af37846983a7386ff49
#
_cell.length_a   1.000
_cell.length_b   1.000
_cell.length_c   1.000
_cell.angle_alpha   90.00
_cell.angle_beta   90.00
_cell.angle_gamma   90.00
#
_symmetry.space_group_name_H-M   'P 1'
#
loop_
_entity.id
_entity.type
_entity.pdbx_description
1 polymer ?
#
loop_
_entity_poly.entity_id
_entity_poly.type
_entity_poly.pdbx_seq_one_letter_code
_entity_poly.pdbx_strand_id
1 'polypeptide(L)'
;MLYAFHGKTPKIDPTAYVSASAEIIGDVTIGPRCYIGPYAVIRGDGGEIVIEEETAIEDCVIIHTGGTEKHCRLSKRVTVGHGAIVHS
;
A
#
# COMPACT_ATOMS: atom_id res chain seq x y z
N MET A 1 -6.07 -0.96 -9.10
CA MET A 1 -7.40 -1.49 -8.80
C MET A 1 -7.47 -1.95 -7.35
N LEU A 2 -8.63 -1.83 -6.72
CA LEU A 2 -8.78 -2.16 -5.31
C LEU A 2 -9.51 -3.50 -5.17
N TYR A 3 -8.99 -4.38 -4.32
CA TYR A 3 -9.59 -5.70 -4.11
C TYR A 3 -9.82 -5.96 -2.63
N ALA A 4 -10.99 -6.47 -2.29
CA ALA A 4 -11.25 -6.95 -0.94
C ALA A 4 -10.60 -8.32 -0.74
N PHE A 5 -10.18 -8.61 0.48
CA PHE A 5 -9.65 -9.91 0.84
C PHE A 5 -10.09 -10.25 2.27
N HIS A 6 -10.77 -11.37 2.44
CA HIS A 6 -11.33 -11.80 3.73
C HIS A 6 -12.13 -10.68 4.43
N GLY A 7 -12.97 -10.01 3.67
CA GLY A 7 -13.83 -8.95 4.21
C GLY A 7 -13.13 -7.63 4.46
N LYS A 8 -11.83 -7.53 4.20
CA LYS A 8 -11.08 -6.27 4.35
C LYS A 8 -10.94 -5.61 3.00
N THR A 9 -11.28 -4.34 2.93
CA THR A 9 -11.21 -3.54 1.70
C THR A 9 -10.22 -2.40 1.91
N PRO A 10 -9.37 -2.10 0.95
CA PRO A 10 -8.44 -0.98 1.10
C PRO A 10 -9.17 0.33 1.38
N LYS A 11 -8.61 1.11 2.29
CA LYS A 11 -9.12 2.43 2.65
C LYS A 11 -8.14 3.48 2.15
N ILE A 12 -8.59 4.27 1.19
CA ILE A 12 -7.75 5.26 0.53
C ILE A 12 -8.26 6.64 0.89
N ASP A 13 -7.40 7.49 1.43
CA ASP A 13 -7.78 8.87 1.69
C ASP A 13 -8.10 9.56 0.37
N PRO A 14 -9.16 10.38 0.32
CA PRO A 14 -9.56 11.02 -0.94
C PRO A 14 -8.50 11.95 -1.54
N THR A 15 -7.52 12.40 -0.77
CA THR A 15 -6.44 13.25 -1.28
C THR A 15 -5.26 12.46 -1.81
N ALA A 16 -5.25 11.14 -1.64
CA ALA A 16 -4.17 10.31 -2.17
C ALA A 16 -4.36 10.07 -3.67
N TYR A 17 -3.24 9.96 -4.37
CA TYR A 17 -3.26 9.57 -5.77
C TYR A 17 -2.90 8.09 -5.89
N VAL A 18 -3.73 7.32 -6.56
CA VAL A 18 -3.45 5.91 -6.83
C VAL A 18 -3.53 5.69 -8.33
N SER A 19 -2.42 5.26 -8.91
CA SER A 19 -2.39 4.97 -10.35
C SER A 19 -3.42 3.90 -10.71
N ALA A 20 -4.05 4.05 -11.87
CA ALA A 20 -5.03 3.07 -12.35
C ALA A 20 -4.43 1.68 -12.53
N SER A 21 -3.13 1.59 -12.76
CA SER A 21 -2.44 0.31 -12.93
C SER A 21 -1.90 -0.28 -11.62
N ALA A 22 -2.05 0.42 -10.50
CA ALA A 22 -1.65 -0.13 -9.20
C ALA A 22 -2.68 -1.14 -8.71
N GLU A 23 -2.22 -2.15 -7.98
CA GLU A 23 -3.08 -3.17 -7.39
C GLU A 23 -2.98 -3.10 -5.88
N ILE A 24 -4.10 -2.86 -5.21
CA ILE A 24 -4.14 -2.73 -3.76
C ILE A 24 -5.15 -3.73 -3.21
N ILE A 25 -4.69 -4.62 -2.36
CA ILE A 25 -5.45 -5.80 -1.96
C ILE A 25 -5.55 -5.87 -0.44
N GLY A 26 -6.77 -6.01 0.06
CA GLY A 26 -7.02 -6.38 1.44
C GLY A 26 -6.89 -5.25 2.46
N ASP A 27 -6.27 -5.56 3.57
CA ASP A 27 -6.21 -4.70 4.74
C ASP A 27 -5.11 -3.65 4.58
N VAL A 28 -5.40 -2.63 3.78
CA VAL A 28 -4.46 -1.55 3.46
C VAL A 28 -5.12 -0.22 3.75
N THR A 29 -4.41 0.66 4.44
CA THR A 29 -4.83 2.03 4.68
C THR A 29 -3.80 2.96 4.09
N ILE A 30 -4.24 3.86 3.21
CA ILE A 30 -3.36 4.85 2.57
C ILE A 30 -3.80 6.23 3.00
N GLY A 31 -2.89 6.95 3.63
CA GLY A 31 -3.14 8.25 4.23
C GLY A 31 -3.19 9.40 3.24
N PRO A 32 -3.41 10.62 3.77
CA PRO A 32 -3.57 11.81 2.93
C PRO A 32 -2.34 12.12 2.09
N ARG A 33 -2.59 12.59 0.90
CA ARG A 33 -1.56 13.10 -0.02
C ARG A 33 -0.45 12.08 -0.31
N CYS A 34 -0.76 10.80 -0.19
CA CYS A 34 0.14 9.75 -0.62
C CYS A 34 0.12 9.62 -2.15
N TYR A 35 1.18 9.08 -2.68
CA TYR A 35 1.30 8.78 -4.10
C TYR A 35 1.57 7.30 -4.28
N ILE A 36 0.75 6.61 -5.05
CA ILE A 36 0.95 5.20 -5.39
C ILE A 36 1.13 5.13 -6.90
N GLY A 37 2.32 4.80 -7.32
CA GLY A 37 2.72 4.84 -8.74
C GLY A 37 2.23 3.66 -9.56
N PRO A 38 2.48 3.74 -10.88
CA PRO A 38 2.04 2.70 -11.82
C PRO A 38 2.63 1.34 -11.49
N TYR A 39 1.82 0.32 -11.60
CA TYR A 39 2.21 -1.07 -11.39
C TYR A 39 2.72 -1.40 -9.99
N ALA A 40 2.49 -0.51 -9.02
CA ALA A 40 2.75 -0.85 -7.62
C ALA A 40 1.75 -1.91 -7.17
N VAL A 41 2.20 -2.83 -6.33
CA VAL A 41 1.34 -3.88 -5.77
C VAL A 41 1.45 -3.82 -4.25
N ILE A 42 0.33 -3.56 -3.59
CA ILE A 42 0.27 -3.46 -2.13
C ILE A 42 -0.69 -4.52 -1.65
N ARG A 43 -0.15 -5.55 -1.03
CA ARG A 43 -0.92 -6.73 -0.63
C ARG A 43 -1.01 -6.83 0.90
N GLY A 44 -2.12 -6.34 1.45
CA GLY A 44 -2.46 -6.53 2.85
C GLY A 44 -3.30 -7.79 3.05
N ASP A 45 -2.87 -8.89 2.45
CA ASP A 45 -3.59 -10.15 2.50
C ASP A 45 -3.02 -11.13 3.54
N GLY A 46 -1.85 -10.82 4.08
CA GLY A 46 -1.28 -11.59 5.18
C GLY A 46 -1.23 -10.80 6.47
N GLY A 47 -1.67 -9.57 6.46
CA GLY A 47 -1.67 -8.68 7.62
C GLY A 47 -1.91 -7.26 7.17
N GLU A 48 -2.05 -6.36 8.13
CA GLU A 48 -2.36 -4.97 7.86
C GLU A 48 -1.18 -4.20 7.30
N ILE A 49 -1.45 -3.34 6.31
CA ILE A 49 -0.47 -2.37 5.82
C ILE A 49 -1.02 -0.98 6.04
N VAL A 50 -0.23 -0.12 6.68
CA VAL A 50 -0.59 1.29 6.88
C VAL A 50 0.48 2.17 6.24
N ILE A 51 0.06 3.03 5.33
CA ILE A 51 0.95 4.00 4.69
C ILE A 51 0.50 5.38 5.14
N GLU A 52 1.37 6.05 5.90
CA GLU A 52 1.03 7.32 6.49
C GLU A 52 1.18 8.46 5.49
N GLU A 53 0.75 9.65 5.89
CA GLU A 53 0.58 10.78 4.98
C GLU A 53 1.84 11.16 4.20
N GLU A 54 1.64 11.67 3.02
CA GLU A 54 2.69 12.25 2.16
C GLU A 54 3.81 11.26 1.82
N THR A 55 3.51 9.98 1.86
CA THR A 55 4.44 8.92 1.48
C THR A 55 4.26 8.60 -0.01
N ALA A 56 5.37 8.42 -0.70
CA ALA A 56 5.37 8.08 -2.12
C ALA A 56 5.84 6.64 -2.32
N ILE A 57 4.97 5.85 -2.93
CA ILE A 57 5.29 4.49 -3.36
C ILE A 57 5.45 4.55 -4.86
N GLU A 58 6.69 4.39 -5.32
CA GLU A 58 7.02 4.59 -6.73
C GLU A 58 6.59 3.41 -7.59
N ASP A 59 6.90 3.50 -8.89
CA ASP A 59 6.50 2.47 -9.87
C ASP A 59 7.04 1.10 -9.52
N CYS A 60 6.24 0.07 -9.73
CA CYS A 60 6.64 -1.34 -9.61
C CYS A 60 7.12 -1.74 -8.21
N VAL A 61 6.77 -1.00 -7.20
CA VAL A 61 7.08 -1.36 -5.80
C VAL A 61 6.12 -2.45 -5.35
N ILE A 62 6.63 -3.41 -4.59
CA ILE A 62 5.80 -4.44 -3.98
C ILE A 62 5.89 -4.30 -2.46
N ILE A 63 4.74 -4.16 -1.82
CA ILE A 63 4.64 -4.17 -0.36
C ILE A 63 3.77 -5.33 0.04
N HIS A 64 4.30 -6.21 0.89
CA HIS A 64 3.59 -7.42 1.27
C HIS A 64 3.86 -7.78 2.73
N THR A 65 2.83 -8.19 3.43
CA THR A 65 2.96 -8.74 4.79
C THR A 65 2.75 -10.25 4.73
N GLY A 66 3.61 -10.97 5.43
CA GLY A 66 3.51 -12.43 5.46
C GLY A 66 3.08 -12.91 6.83
N GLY A 67 1.99 -13.66 6.91
CA GLY A 67 1.51 -14.23 8.15
C GLY A 67 0.43 -13.38 8.81
N THR A 68 -0.39 -14.05 9.60
CA THR A 68 -1.65 -13.47 10.08
C THR A 68 -1.50 -12.39 11.15
N GLU A 69 -0.38 -12.38 11.84
CA GLU A 69 -0.16 -11.38 12.89
C GLU A 69 0.91 -10.37 12.53
N LYS A 70 1.27 -10.32 11.27
CA LYS A 70 2.24 -9.36 10.78
C LYS A 70 1.54 -8.08 10.35
N HIS A 71 2.27 -7.01 10.40
CA HIS A 71 1.81 -5.75 9.85
C HIS A 71 3.02 -4.94 9.39
N CYS A 72 2.75 -4.02 8.50
CA CYS A 72 3.78 -3.15 7.93
C CYS A 72 3.28 -1.72 8.00
N ARG A 73 4.11 -0.84 8.53
CA ARG A 73 3.77 0.58 8.60
C ARG A 73 4.88 1.39 7.96
N LEU A 74 4.51 2.21 7.00
CA LEU A 74 5.39 3.19 6.41
C LEU A 74 5.02 4.54 7.00
N SER A 75 6.00 5.19 7.62
CA SER A 75 5.80 6.46 8.31
C SER A 75 5.57 7.60 7.32
N LYS A 76 5.32 8.79 7.86
CA LYS A 76 5.05 9.98 7.08
C LYS A 76 6.24 10.35 6.20
N ARG A 77 5.96 10.80 5.00
CA ARG A 77 6.95 11.39 4.08
C ARG A 77 8.11 10.45 3.76
N VAL A 78 7.79 9.17 3.63
CA VAL A 78 8.74 8.16 3.18
C VAL A 78 8.63 8.03 1.67
N THR A 79 9.73 7.85 0.99
CA THR A 79 9.74 7.51 -0.43
C THR A 79 10.29 6.10 -0.60
N VAL A 80 9.51 5.23 -1.21
CA VAL A 80 9.96 3.88 -1.56
C VAL A 80 10.29 3.89 -3.04
N GLY A 81 11.54 3.71 -3.37
CA GLY A 81 12.03 3.86 -4.74
C GLY A 81 11.54 2.77 -5.68
N HIS A 82 11.62 3.06 -6.98
CA HIS A 82 11.12 2.18 -8.03
C HIS A 82 11.60 0.74 -7.87
N GLY A 83 10.69 -0.21 -8.00
CA GLY A 83 11.04 -1.62 -8.00
C GLY A 83 11.43 -2.20 -6.64
N ALA A 84 11.37 -1.43 -5.57
CA ALA A 84 11.72 -1.92 -4.25
C ALA A 84 10.70 -2.95 -3.75
N ILE A 85 11.16 -3.85 -2.90
CA ILE A 85 10.28 -4.84 -2.28
C ILE A 85 10.36 -4.63 -0.78
N VAL A 86 9.22 -4.35 -0.16
CA VAL A 86 9.09 -4.18 1.28
C VAL A 86 8.27 -5.35 1.80
N HIS A 87 8.90 -6.18 2.61
CA HIS A 87 8.27 -7.39 3.12
C HIS A 87 8.47 -7.50 4.63
N SER A 88 7.43 -7.84 5.33
CA SER A 88 7.52 -7.99 6.78
C SER A 88 6.97 -9.32 7.26
#